data_51e8d8aa4235f7fc1b155b9a830dc92d
#
_entry.id   51e8d8aa4235f7fc1b155b9a830dc92d
#
_cell.length_a   1.000
_cell.length_b   1.000
_cell.length_c   1.000
_cell.angle_alpha   90.00
_cell.angle_beta   90.00
_cell.angle_gamma   90.00
#
_symmetry.space_group_name_H-M   'P 1'
#
loop_
_entity.id
_entity.type
_entity.pdbx_description
1 polymer ?
#
loop_
_entity_poly.entity_id
_entity_poly.type
_entity_poly.pdbx_seq_one_letter_code
_entity_poly.pdbx_strand_id
1 'polypeptide(L)'
;MTTQPDQKQIYLNAEMASRLAGIDIGSNSVRLLVAEVFRGSSYRILDEEREPTRLARSISSDGRLDEDAMERTLDALATFKQIAAGYQVSALRTIATCAVREATNGPEFCERIQKNVGLNVEVISGEREAQLAFSSVQHAFDLHGKNIVIADIGGGSTEVVFATGSLVESIFSTPLGAVRLTERCGIGSGANGVEFQQGLIKLDKEITGCLKRETSRPLFAPHFLVGSGGTFTTLAELVMASKKEADIPVAGYKVSHA
;
A
#
# COMPACT_ATOMS: atom_id res chain seq x y z
N MET A 1 -17.74 -24.52 -25.66
CA MET A 1 -18.01 -25.57 -24.65
C MET A 1 -17.11 -25.29 -23.45
N THR A 2 -17.63 -24.59 -22.44
CA THR A 2 -16.97 -24.34 -21.19
C THR A 2 -17.11 -25.57 -20.30
N THR A 3 -16.06 -26.36 -20.19
CA THR A 3 -16.03 -27.51 -19.28
C THR A 3 -16.06 -26.96 -17.83
N GLN A 4 -17.15 -27.23 -17.13
CA GLN A 4 -17.19 -27.04 -15.68
C GLN A 4 -16.07 -27.91 -15.04
N PRO A 5 -15.30 -27.38 -14.08
CA PRO A 5 -14.31 -28.19 -13.38
C PRO A 5 -15.01 -29.30 -12.60
N ASP A 6 -14.44 -30.50 -12.67
CA ASP A 6 -14.95 -31.73 -12.01
C ASP A 6 -15.08 -31.46 -10.49
N GLN A 7 -16.23 -31.79 -9.92
CA GLN A 7 -16.48 -31.60 -8.47
C GLN A 7 -15.42 -32.27 -7.59
N LYS A 8 -14.82 -33.38 -8.03
CA LYS A 8 -13.67 -34.01 -7.34
C LYS A 8 -12.44 -33.12 -7.29
N GLN A 9 -12.18 -32.31 -8.35
CA GLN A 9 -11.06 -31.38 -8.40
C GLN A 9 -11.28 -30.21 -7.43
N ILE A 10 -12.54 -29.79 -7.24
CA ILE A 10 -12.93 -28.75 -6.27
C ILE A 10 -12.72 -29.26 -4.84
N TYR A 11 -13.08 -30.50 -4.52
CA TYR A 11 -12.87 -31.09 -3.19
C TYR A 11 -11.38 -31.35 -2.87
N LEU A 12 -10.58 -31.83 -3.84
CA LEU A 12 -9.13 -32.00 -3.68
C LEU A 12 -8.37 -30.67 -3.47
N ASN A 13 -8.87 -29.58 -4.04
CA ASN A 13 -8.31 -28.25 -3.81
C ASN A 13 -8.70 -27.68 -2.43
N ALA A 14 -9.85 -28.03 -1.90
CA ALA A 14 -10.30 -27.60 -0.57
C ALA A 14 -9.50 -28.28 0.58
N GLU A 15 -9.02 -29.51 0.40
CA GLU A 15 -8.26 -30.25 1.42
C GLU A 15 -6.81 -29.73 1.64
N MET A 16 -6.33 -28.79 0.80
CA MET A 16 -4.95 -28.26 0.86
C MET A 16 -4.89 -26.73 0.91
N ALA A 17 -5.97 -26.09 1.33
CA ALA A 17 -5.99 -24.65 1.51
C ALA A 17 -5.32 -24.26 2.84
N SER A 18 -4.47 -23.25 2.82
CA SER A 18 -3.86 -22.65 4.01
C SER A 18 -4.41 -21.25 4.21
N ARG A 19 -4.82 -20.91 5.43
CA ARG A 19 -5.21 -19.54 5.78
C ARG A 19 -3.98 -18.79 6.26
N LEU A 20 -3.74 -17.65 5.66
CA LEU A 20 -2.62 -16.77 5.96
C LEU A 20 -3.16 -15.38 6.29
N ALA A 21 -2.42 -14.65 7.13
CA ALA A 21 -2.71 -13.24 7.38
C ALA A 21 -1.46 -12.39 7.22
N GLY A 22 -1.65 -11.17 6.75
CA GLY A 22 -0.65 -10.12 6.68
C GLY A 22 -1.13 -8.86 7.38
N ILE A 23 -0.28 -8.25 8.19
CA ILE A 23 -0.50 -6.92 8.74
C ILE A 23 0.53 -5.99 8.15
N ASP A 24 0.06 -4.84 7.62
CA ASP A 24 0.89 -3.75 7.10
C ASP A 24 0.74 -2.52 8.00
N ILE A 25 1.84 -2.10 8.62
CA ILE A 25 1.92 -0.89 9.44
C ILE A 25 2.40 0.25 8.55
N GLY A 26 1.45 0.94 7.93
CA GLY A 26 1.72 2.06 7.03
C GLY A 26 1.80 3.41 7.75
N SER A 27 2.18 4.43 6.99
CA SER A 27 2.30 5.82 7.48
C SER A 27 0.96 6.45 7.89
N ASN A 28 -0.13 6.06 7.24
CA ASN A 28 -1.47 6.61 7.50
C ASN A 28 -2.42 5.64 8.21
N SER A 29 -2.31 4.37 7.93
CA SER A 29 -3.19 3.33 8.46
C SER A 29 -2.47 2.01 8.62
N VAL A 30 -2.94 1.21 9.57
CA VAL A 30 -2.62 -0.22 9.66
C VAL A 30 -3.68 -0.99 8.89
N ARG A 31 -3.28 -2.05 8.19
CA ARG A 31 -4.17 -2.94 7.45
C ARG A 31 -3.94 -4.38 7.85
N LEU A 32 -5.02 -5.14 7.93
CA LEU A 32 -5.01 -6.59 8.02
C LEU A 32 -5.61 -7.16 6.75
N LEU A 33 -5.00 -8.19 6.21
CA LEU A 33 -5.56 -9.03 5.17
C LEU A 33 -5.53 -10.48 5.62
N VAL A 34 -6.66 -11.16 5.59
CA VAL A 34 -6.76 -12.60 5.81
C VAL A 34 -7.16 -13.27 4.50
N ALA A 35 -6.39 -14.23 4.06
CA ALA A 35 -6.63 -14.94 2.81
C ALA A 35 -6.53 -16.45 2.98
N GLU A 36 -7.36 -17.17 2.23
CA GLU A 36 -7.26 -18.60 2.02
C GLU A 36 -6.52 -18.85 0.71
N VAL A 37 -5.37 -19.52 0.78
CA VAL A 37 -4.47 -19.77 -0.34
C VAL A 37 -4.59 -21.23 -0.76
N PHE A 38 -4.82 -21.46 -2.04
CA PHE A 38 -4.96 -22.78 -2.65
C PHE A 38 -3.67 -23.20 -3.36
N ARG A 39 -3.51 -24.49 -3.61
CA ARG A 39 -2.44 -24.97 -4.47
C ARG A 39 -2.54 -24.33 -5.85
N GLY A 40 -1.43 -23.88 -6.42
CA GLY A 40 -1.39 -23.22 -7.72
C GLY A 40 -1.50 -21.70 -7.67
N SER A 41 -1.24 -21.10 -6.49
CA SER A 41 -1.14 -19.64 -6.28
C SER A 41 -2.44 -18.85 -6.44
N SER A 42 -3.60 -19.50 -6.49
CA SER A 42 -4.88 -18.81 -6.36
C SER A 42 -5.19 -18.56 -4.89
N TYR A 43 -5.88 -17.47 -4.60
CA TYR A 43 -6.29 -17.15 -3.23
C TYR A 43 -7.68 -16.52 -3.20
N ARG A 44 -8.30 -16.58 -2.04
CA ARG A 44 -9.56 -15.91 -1.75
C ARG A 44 -9.40 -15.04 -0.51
N ILE A 45 -9.72 -13.76 -0.61
CA ILE A 45 -9.77 -12.87 0.55
C ILE A 45 -10.93 -13.32 1.44
N LEU A 46 -10.64 -13.56 2.72
CA LEU A 46 -11.63 -13.91 3.73
C LEU A 46 -12.03 -12.69 4.54
N ASP A 47 -11.05 -11.78 4.80
CA ASP A 47 -11.29 -10.57 5.58
C ASP A 47 -10.24 -9.51 5.26
N GLU A 48 -10.65 -8.25 5.31
CA GLU A 48 -9.79 -7.08 5.14
C GLU A 48 -10.23 -5.99 6.11
N GLU A 49 -9.30 -5.57 6.99
CA GLU A 49 -9.52 -4.53 7.96
C GLU A 49 -8.52 -3.39 7.79
N ARG A 50 -8.97 -2.18 8.13
CA ARG A 50 -8.14 -0.98 8.04
C ARG A 50 -8.43 -0.05 9.20
N GLU A 51 -7.37 0.37 9.93
CA GLU A 51 -7.47 1.33 11.02
C GLU A 51 -6.56 2.55 10.74
N PRO A 52 -7.11 3.79 10.70
CA PRO A 52 -6.35 5.00 10.44
C PRO A 52 -5.59 5.47 11.70
N THR A 53 -4.39 4.98 11.90
CA THR A 53 -3.54 5.31 13.06
C THR A 53 -2.70 6.58 12.87
N ARG A 54 -2.45 6.98 11.61
CA ARG A 54 -1.78 8.23 11.22
C ARG A 54 -0.38 8.40 11.81
N LEU A 55 0.41 7.34 11.81
CA LEU A 55 1.77 7.33 12.37
C LEU A 55 2.67 8.45 11.83
N ALA A 56 2.55 8.80 10.54
CA ALA A 56 3.37 9.83 9.93
C ALA A 56 2.90 11.27 10.20
N ARG A 57 1.64 11.47 10.63
CA ARG A 57 1.07 12.83 10.78
C ARG A 57 1.69 13.64 11.93
N SER A 58 2.31 12.97 12.87
CA SER A 58 2.82 13.59 14.09
C SER A 58 4.28 13.23 14.29
N ILE A 59 5.05 13.08 13.20
CA ILE A 59 6.49 12.95 13.33
C ILE A 59 7.02 14.30 13.79
N SER A 60 7.58 14.34 14.99
CA SER A 60 8.18 15.52 15.61
C SER A 60 9.39 16.02 14.81
N SER A 61 9.84 17.24 15.11
CA SER A 61 11.00 17.85 14.44
C SER A 61 12.30 17.06 14.59
N ASP A 62 12.39 16.20 15.62
CA ASP A 62 13.48 15.26 15.87
C ASP A 62 13.30 13.89 15.21
N GLY A 63 12.28 13.72 14.36
CA GLY A 63 12.01 12.52 13.60
C GLY A 63 11.40 11.37 14.43
N ARG A 64 10.74 11.65 15.56
CA ARG A 64 10.11 10.62 16.40
C ARG A 64 8.63 10.43 16.06
N LEU A 65 8.17 9.19 16.13
CA LEU A 65 6.75 8.85 16.13
C LEU A 65 6.08 9.41 17.38
N ASP A 66 4.89 9.93 17.23
CA ASP A 66 4.06 10.44 18.30
C ASP A 66 3.52 9.30 19.20
N GLU A 67 3.51 9.54 20.51
CA GLU A 67 3.12 8.54 21.50
C GLU A 67 1.67 8.10 21.35
N ASP A 68 0.74 9.05 21.15
CA ASP A 68 -0.68 8.72 20.97
C ASP A 68 -0.93 7.93 19.67
N ALA A 69 -0.15 8.21 18.61
CA ALA A 69 -0.23 7.45 17.36
C ALA A 69 0.34 6.03 17.52
N MET A 70 1.40 5.86 18.32
CA MET A 70 1.93 4.54 18.67
C MET A 70 0.92 3.74 19.48
N GLU A 71 0.25 4.32 20.49
CA GLU A 71 -0.78 3.64 21.28
C GLU A 71 -1.96 3.20 20.41
N ARG A 72 -2.51 4.10 19.57
CA ARG A 72 -3.58 3.70 18.63
C ARG A 72 -3.16 2.55 17.72
N THR A 73 -1.88 2.53 17.33
CA THR A 73 -1.36 1.43 16.50
C THR A 73 -1.28 0.12 17.28
N LEU A 74 -0.87 0.14 18.54
CA LEU A 74 -0.85 -1.05 19.41
C LEU A 74 -2.25 -1.63 19.59
N ASP A 75 -3.26 -0.79 19.81
CA ASP A 75 -4.66 -1.20 19.97
C ASP A 75 -5.18 -1.87 18.67
N ALA A 76 -4.91 -1.25 17.51
CA ALA A 76 -5.27 -1.82 16.22
C ALA A 76 -4.59 -3.17 15.97
N LEU A 77 -3.29 -3.28 16.28
CA LEU A 77 -2.54 -4.53 16.13
C LEU A 77 -3.05 -5.64 17.04
N ALA A 78 -3.43 -5.32 18.28
CA ALA A 78 -4.03 -6.27 19.22
C ALA A 78 -5.36 -6.81 18.69
N THR A 79 -6.20 -5.93 18.14
CA THR A 79 -7.47 -6.28 17.50
C THR A 79 -7.24 -7.16 16.27
N PHE A 80 -6.33 -6.78 15.39
CA PHE A 80 -6.03 -7.52 14.16
C PHE A 80 -5.45 -8.92 14.43
N LYS A 81 -4.61 -9.04 15.48
CA LYS A 81 -4.12 -10.34 15.92
C LYS A 81 -5.26 -11.25 16.38
N GLN A 82 -6.26 -10.71 17.10
CA GLN A 82 -7.44 -11.49 17.53
C GLN A 82 -8.29 -11.92 16.35
N ILE A 83 -8.52 -11.03 15.37
CA ILE A 83 -9.24 -11.37 14.14
C ILE A 83 -8.53 -12.49 13.39
N ALA A 84 -7.22 -12.38 13.16
CA ALA A 84 -6.43 -13.42 12.50
C ALA A 84 -6.49 -14.76 13.24
N ALA A 85 -6.44 -14.75 14.59
CA ALA A 85 -6.60 -15.94 15.41
C ALA A 85 -8.00 -16.58 15.26
N GLY A 86 -9.06 -15.76 15.15
CA GLY A 86 -10.43 -16.23 14.88
C GLY A 86 -10.54 -16.99 13.55
N TYR A 87 -9.76 -16.60 12.54
CA TYR A 87 -9.68 -17.31 11.25
C TYR A 87 -8.79 -18.56 11.29
N GLN A 88 -8.12 -18.86 12.42
CA GLN A 88 -7.21 -19.99 12.58
C GLN A 88 -6.10 -20.02 11.51
N VAL A 89 -5.50 -18.85 11.25
CA VAL A 89 -4.45 -18.73 10.25
C VAL A 89 -3.22 -19.57 10.62
N SER A 90 -2.63 -20.23 9.64
CA SER A 90 -1.41 -21.04 9.82
C SER A 90 -0.15 -20.18 9.95
N ALA A 91 -0.20 -18.94 9.44
CA ALA A 91 0.86 -17.95 9.58
C ALA A 91 0.31 -16.52 9.55
N LEU A 92 0.90 -15.66 10.39
CA LEU A 92 0.68 -14.22 10.42
C LEU A 92 2.02 -13.52 10.24
N ARG A 93 2.13 -12.64 9.24
CA ARG A 93 3.28 -11.75 9.06
C ARG A 93 2.90 -10.32 9.32
N THR A 94 3.78 -9.58 9.98
CA THR A 94 3.60 -8.15 10.24
C THR A 94 4.79 -7.41 9.65
N ILE A 95 4.52 -6.49 8.74
CA ILE A 95 5.52 -5.61 8.14
C ILE A 95 5.27 -4.18 8.58
N ALA A 96 6.33 -3.37 8.59
CA ALA A 96 6.24 -1.92 8.76
C ALA A 96 7.02 -1.23 7.64
N THR A 97 6.49 -0.10 7.20
CA THR A 97 7.00 0.64 6.05
C THR A 97 7.56 2.02 6.45
N CYS A 98 7.45 3.00 5.59
CA CYS A 98 8.11 4.28 5.63
C CYS A 98 8.12 4.97 7.01
N ALA A 99 6.98 5.10 7.70
CA ALA A 99 6.91 5.85 8.97
C ALA A 99 7.80 5.22 10.06
N VAL A 100 7.73 3.90 10.23
CA VAL A 100 8.54 3.18 11.24
C VAL A 100 10.00 3.09 10.80
N ARG A 101 10.24 2.89 9.50
CA ARG A 101 11.58 2.80 8.91
C ARG A 101 12.41 4.07 9.11
N GLU A 102 11.78 5.24 8.99
CA GLU A 102 12.48 6.52 9.07
C GLU A 102 12.50 7.13 10.49
N ALA A 103 11.65 6.65 11.37
CA ALA A 103 11.56 7.20 12.72
C ALA A 103 12.77 6.83 13.60
N THR A 104 13.29 7.82 14.33
CA THR A 104 14.40 7.63 15.26
C THR A 104 14.05 6.68 16.41
N ASN A 105 12.77 6.60 16.81
CA ASN A 105 12.24 5.65 17.79
C ASN A 105 11.54 4.43 17.15
N GLY A 106 11.72 4.20 15.85
CA GLY A 106 11.14 3.05 15.14
C GLY A 106 11.53 1.69 15.74
N PRO A 107 12.82 1.43 16.01
CA PRO A 107 13.26 0.19 16.66
C PRO A 107 12.61 -0.01 18.04
N GLU A 108 12.58 1.03 18.88
CA GLU A 108 11.90 1.00 20.18
C GLU A 108 10.41 0.66 20.05
N PHE A 109 9.75 1.23 19.05
CA PHE A 109 8.34 0.92 18.78
C PHE A 109 8.12 -0.54 18.35
N CYS A 110 9.00 -1.10 17.51
CA CYS A 110 8.94 -2.52 17.15
C CYS A 110 9.11 -3.44 18.39
N GLU A 111 10.03 -3.12 19.30
CA GLU A 111 10.20 -3.86 20.56
C GLU A 111 8.95 -3.76 21.44
N ARG A 112 8.31 -2.59 21.48
CA ARG A 112 7.07 -2.37 22.21
C ARG A 112 5.90 -3.19 21.63
N ILE A 113 5.79 -3.27 20.29
CA ILE A 113 4.81 -4.14 19.62
C ILE A 113 5.05 -5.61 20.01
N GLN A 114 6.29 -6.06 19.97
CA GLN A 114 6.63 -7.43 20.36
C GLN A 114 6.26 -7.71 21.82
N LYS A 115 6.57 -6.80 22.74
CA LYS A 115 6.32 -6.95 24.16
C LYS A 115 4.83 -6.93 24.51
N ASN A 116 4.07 -5.98 23.93
CA ASN A 116 2.68 -5.73 24.32
C ASN A 116 1.66 -6.57 23.53
N VAL A 117 1.96 -6.80 22.23
CA VAL A 117 1.04 -7.52 21.34
C VAL A 117 1.58 -8.91 20.98
N GLY A 118 2.89 -9.14 21.09
CA GLY A 118 3.54 -10.39 20.72
C GLY A 118 3.56 -10.62 19.21
N LEU A 119 3.77 -9.55 18.42
CA LEU A 119 3.95 -9.60 16.97
C LEU A 119 5.40 -9.24 16.64
N ASN A 120 6.06 -10.07 15.83
CA ASN A 120 7.36 -9.76 15.26
C ASN A 120 7.15 -8.86 14.03
N VAL A 121 7.69 -7.64 14.07
CA VAL A 121 7.58 -6.67 12.99
C VAL A 121 8.83 -6.72 12.12
N GLU A 122 8.67 -6.95 10.83
CA GLU A 122 9.71 -6.82 9.82
C GLU A 122 9.63 -5.42 9.21
N VAL A 123 10.63 -4.57 9.47
CA VAL A 123 10.72 -3.26 8.82
C VAL A 123 11.32 -3.45 7.44
N ILE A 124 10.52 -3.25 6.40
CA ILE A 124 10.94 -3.47 5.01
C ILE A 124 11.53 -2.20 4.36
N SER A 125 12.45 -2.39 3.42
CA SER A 125 12.98 -1.31 2.60
C SER A 125 11.96 -0.83 1.57
N GLY A 126 12.12 0.40 1.05
CA GLY A 126 11.28 0.91 -0.05
C GLY A 126 11.38 0.06 -1.31
N GLU A 127 12.56 -0.52 -1.59
CA GLU A 127 12.73 -1.46 -2.70
C GLU A 127 11.87 -2.73 -2.49
N ARG A 128 11.85 -3.26 -1.25
CA ARG A 128 11.01 -4.44 -0.93
C ARG A 128 9.53 -4.11 -1.02
N GLU A 129 9.13 -2.92 -0.58
CA GLU A 129 7.76 -2.38 -0.70
C GLU A 129 7.33 -2.32 -2.18
N ALA A 130 8.18 -1.77 -3.05
CA ALA A 130 7.97 -1.73 -4.49
C ALA A 130 7.88 -3.11 -5.15
N GLN A 131 8.72 -4.08 -4.73
CA GLN A 131 8.64 -5.48 -5.21
C GLN A 131 7.32 -6.14 -4.84
N LEU A 132 6.79 -5.87 -3.65
CA LEU A 132 5.48 -6.38 -3.22
C LEU A 132 4.34 -5.74 -4.02
N ALA A 133 4.40 -4.42 -4.28
CA ALA A 133 3.46 -3.74 -5.15
C ALA A 133 3.47 -4.32 -6.57
N PHE A 134 4.65 -4.56 -7.14
CA PHE A 134 4.79 -5.21 -8.44
C PHE A 134 4.18 -6.63 -8.45
N SER A 135 4.46 -7.42 -7.42
CA SER A 135 3.89 -8.78 -7.30
C SER A 135 2.36 -8.75 -7.24
N SER A 136 1.78 -7.78 -6.53
CA SER A 136 0.32 -7.58 -6.49
C SER A 136 -0.25 -7.28 -7.88
N VAL A 137 0.40 -6.39 -8.62
CA VAL A 137 -0.01 -6.04 -9.99
C VAL A 137 0.10 -7.22 -10.94
N GLN A 138 1.17 -8.05 -10.84
CA GLN A 138 1.31 -9.28 -11.64
C GLN A 138 0.19 -10.30 -11.39
N HIS A 139 -0.34 -10.36 -10.17
CA HIS A 139 -1.46 -11.24 -9.86
C HIS A 139 -2.81 -10.70 -10.37
N ALA A 140 -2.94 -9.38 -10.44
CA ALA A 140 -4.18 -8.72 -10.82
C ALA A 140 -4.34 -8.54 -12.34
N PHE A 141 -3.22 -8.46 -13.09
CA PHE A 141 -3.24 -8.10 -14.51
C PHE A 141 -2.37 -9.02 -15.35
N ASP A 142 -2.81 -9.31 -16.57
CA ASP A 142 -1.95 -9.93 -17.59
C ASP A 142 -0.97 -8.89 -18.14
N LEU A 143 0.28 -9.04 -17.76
CA LEU A 143 1.38 -8.14 -18.14
C LEU A 143 2.16 -8.64 -19.36
N HIS A 144 1.80 -9.78 -19.97
CA HIS A 144 2.54 -10.34 -21.09
C HIS A 144 2.70 -9.36 -22.25
N GLY A 145 3.93 -9.09 -22.66
CA GLY A 145 4.25 -8.16 -23.75
C GLY A 145 3.91 -6.69 -23.46
N LYS A 146 3.69 -6.30 -22.19
CA LYS A 146 3.36 -4.94 -21.79
C LYS A 146 4.55 -4.26 -21.14
N ASN A 147 4.76 -3.00 -21.55
CA ASN A 147 5.64 -2.06 -20.86
C ASN A 147 4.80 -1.25 -19.90
N ILE A 148 5.10 -1.30 -18.62
CA ILE A 148 4.28 -0.69 -17.57
C ILE A 148 5.11 0.17 -16.63
N VAL A 149 4.46 1.18 -16.09
CA VAL A 149 4.92 1.91 -14.92
C VAL A 149 3.93 1.63 -13.81
N ILE A 150 4.42 1.24 -12.64
CA ILE A 150 3.62 1.13 -11.44
C ILE A 150 4.00 2.27 -10.53
N ALA A 151 3.00 2.94 -9.95
CA ALA A 151 3.20 3.93 -8.90
C ALA A 151 2.31 3.55 -7.71
N ASP A 152 2.94 3.30 -6.57
CA ASP A 152 2.26 3.07 -5.29
C ASP A 152 2.44 4.32 -4.42
N ILE A 153 1.36 5.10 -4.25
CA ILE A 153 1.39 6.33 -3.46
C ILE A 153 0.87 6.04 -2.06
N GLY A 154 1.80 5.90 -1.13
CA GLY A 154 1.54 5.77 0.29
C GLY A 154 1.40 7.11 1.02
N GLY A 155 1.33 7.05 2.36
CA GLY A 155 1.29 8.26 3.18
C GLY A 155 2.64 8.95 3.34
N GLY A 156 3.75 8.20 3.42
CA GLY A 156 5.11 8.69 3.65
C GLY A 156 6.02 8.64 2.44
N SER A 157 5.81 7.69 1.51
CA SER A 157 6.63 7.43 0.32
C SER A 157 5.78 7.18 -0.91
N THR A 158 6.43 7.16 -2.06
CA THR A 158 5.91 6.67 -3.33
C THR A 158 6.94 5.74 -3.95
N GLU A 159 6.52 4.53 -4.23
CA GLU A 159 7.28 3.54 -4.93
C GLU A 159 6.94 3.57 -6.42
N VAL A 160 7.98 3.58 -7.28
CA VAL A 160 7.83 3.57 -8.73
C VAL A 160 8.57 2.37 -9.29
N VAL A 161 7.90 1.58 -10.11
CA VAL A 161 8.47 0.40 -10.77
C VAL A 161 8.31 0.52 -12.28
N PHE A 162 9.40 0.33 -13.01
CA PHE A 162 9.39 0.18 -14.47
C PHE A 162 9.56 -1.30 -14.80
N ALA A 163 8.65 -1.86 -15.59
CA ALA A 163 8.69 -3.27 -15.93
C ALA A 163 8.24 -3.56 -17.37
N THR A 164 8.82 -4.60 -17.94
CA THR A 164 8.43 -5.19 -19.22
C THR A 164 7.96 -6.62 -18.96
N GLY A 165 6.65 -6.84 -19.06
CA GLY A 165 6.05 -8.12 -18.67
C GLY A 165 6.31 -8.43 -17.19
N SER A 166 6.94 -9.57 -16.92
CA SER A 166 7.34 -10.00 -15.58
C SER A 166 8.76 -9.54 -15.17
N LEU A 167 9.46 -8.81 -16.04
CA LEU A 167 10.80 -8.34 -15.76
C LEU A 167 10.78 -6.92 -15.21
N VAL A 168 11.25 -6.75 -13.97
CA VAL A 168 11.48 -5.43 -13.37
C VAL A 168 12.78 -4.85 -13.93
N GLU A 169 12.69 -3.66 -14.51
CA GLU A 169 13.84 -2.93 -15.07
C GLU A 169 14.44 -1.96 -14.07
N SER A 170 13.58 -1.25 -13.33
CA SER A 170 14.02 -0.28 -12.33
C SER A 170 13.00 -0.13 -11.21
N ILE A 171 13.51 0.10 -10.02
CA ILE A 171 12.73 0.40 -8.81
C ILE A 171 13.24 1.69 -8.20
N PHE A 172 12.32 2.54 -7.79
CA PHE A 172 12.61 3.77 -7.06
C PHE A 172 11.65 3.87 -5.87
N SER A 173 12.17 4.29 -4.71
CA SER A 173 11.36 4.70 -3.56
C SER A 173 11.69 6.13 -3.25
N THR A 174 10.68 6.99 -3.24
CA THR A 174 10.83 8.44 -3.09
C THR A 174 10.07 8.93 -1.86
N PRO A 175 10.50 10.01 -1.19
CA PRO A 175 9.80 10.58 -0.04
C PRO A 175 8.57 11.43 -0.46
N LEU A 176 7.85 10.99 -1.48
CA LEU A 176 6.66 11.66 -2.03
C LEU A 176 5.37 11.00 -1.52
N GLY A 177 5.17 10.96 -0.20
CA GLY A 177 3.94 10.44 0.39
C GLY A 177 2.85 11.50 0.54
N ALA A 178 1.59 11.11 0.40
CA ALA A 178 0.44 12.01 0.42
C ALA A 178 0.33 12.79 1.75
N VAL A 179 0.50 12.15 2.90
CA VAL A 179 0.47 12.80 4.22
C VAL A 179 1.66 13.73 4.37
N ARG A 180 2.86 13.26 4.08
CA ARG A 180 4.10 14.03 4.14
C ARG A 180 4.04 15.31 3.29
N LEU A 181 3.57 15.21 2.06
CA LEU A 181 3.47 16.35 1.15
C LEU A 181 2.38 17.34 1.59
N THR A 182 1.24 16.86 2.08
CA THR A 182 0.17 17.70 2.62
C THR A 182 0.69 18.59 3.76
N GLU A 183 1.42 18.01 4.70
CA GLU A 183 1.99 18.74 5.84
C GLU A 183 3.11 19.70 5.39
N ARG A 184 4.06 19.21 4.60
CA ARG A 184 5.21 20.00 4.14
C ARG A 184 4.79 21.20 3.27
N CYS A 185 3.77 21.02 2.45
CA CYS A 185 3.28 22.06 1.55
C CYS A 185 2.20 22.95 2.18
N GLY A 186 1.69 22.61 3.37
CA GLY A 186 0.67 23.40 4.05
C GLY A 186 -0.69 23.40 3.34
N ILE A 187 -1.04 22.31 2.64
CA ILE A 187 -2.30 22.18 1.88
C ILE A 187 -3.38 21.41 2.65
N GLY A 188 -3.25 21.27 3.97
CA GLY A 188 -4.20 20.57 4.82
C GLY A 188 -5.53 21.30 4.98
N SER A 189 -6.48 20.65 5.68
CA SER A 189 -7.81 21.18 5.97
C SER A 189 -7.73 22.39 6.92
N GLY A 190 -7.64 23.58 6.40
CA GLY A 190 -7.50 24.83 7.18
C GLY A 190 -6.69 25.88 6.42
N ALA A 191 -6.02 25.49 5.33
CA ALA A 191 -5.37 26.44 4.46
C ALA A 191 -6.42 27.34 3.78
N ASN A 192 -6.23 28.65 3.88
CA ASN A 192 -7.07 29.61 3.17
C ASN A 192 -6.73 29.65 1.66
N GLY A 193 -7.54 30.35 0.85
CA GLY A 193 -7.41 30.36 -0.61
C GLY A 193 -6.01 30.74 -1.10
N VAL A 194 -5.34 31.72 -0.49
CA VAL A 194 -3.98 32.16 -0.89
C VAL A 194 -2.92 31.16 -0.43
N GLU A 195 -2.98 30.74 0.82
CA GLU A 195 -2.07 29.74 1.38
C GLU A 195 -2.17 28.41 0.64
N PHE A 196 -3.38 27.98 0.32
CA PHE A 196 -3.63 26.76 -0.45
C PHE A 196 -2.98 26.85 -1.85
N GLN A 197 -3.15 27.98 -2.57
CA GLN A 197 -2.53 28.16 -3.88
C GLN A 197 -0.99 28.18 -3.81
N GLN A 198 -0.41 28.83 -2.80
CA GLN A 198 1.03 28.79 -2.56
C GLN A 198 1.52 27.37 -2.26
N GLY A 199 0.76 26.62 -1.46
CA GLY A 199 1.01 25.23 -1.16
C GLY A 199 1.00 24.34 -2.40
N LEU A 200 0.07 24.53 -3.33
CA LEU A 200 0.02 23.79 -4.59
C LEU A 200 1.24 24.07 -5.47
N ILE A 201 1.69 25.32 -5.56
CA ILE A 201 2.92 25.67 -6.30
C ILE A 201 4.14 25.00 -5.68
N LYS A 202 4.22 24.97 -4.35
CA LYS A 202 5.29 24.28 -3.63
C LYS A 202 5.23 22.77 -3.86
N LEU A 203 4.03 22.18 -3.82
CA LEU A 203 3.80 20.76 -4.09
C LEU A 203 4.32 20.36 -5.47
N ASP A 204 3.94 21.10 -6.51
CA ASP A 204 4.38 20.82 -7.89
C ASP A 204 5.92 20.86 -8.00
N LYS A 205 6.55 21.88 -7.43
CA LYS A 205 8.01 21.99 -7.40
C LYS A 205 8.68 20.83 -6.66
N GLU A 206 8.14 20.43 -5.50
CA GLU A 206 8.69 19.32 -4.72
C GLU A 206 8.58 17.98 -5.47
N ILE A 207 7.40 17.68 -6.03
CA ILE A 207 7.17 16.46 -6.80
C ILE A 207 8.10 16.43 -8.02
N THR A 208 8.07 17.47 -8.84
CA THR A 208 8.86 17.55 -10.08
C THR A 208 10.36 17.49 -9.76
N GLY A 209 10.81 18.20 -8.74
CA GLY A 209 12.21 18.22 -8.32
C GLY A 209 12.67 16.86 -7.77
N CYS A 210 11.85 16.19 -6.96
CA CYS A 210 12.15 14.87 -6.42
C CYS A 210 12.20 13.81 -7.52
N LEU A 211 11.19 13.73 -8.38
CA LEU A 211 11.17 12.76 -9.47
C LEU A 211 12.36 12.91 -10.40
N LYS A 212 12.80 14.13 -10.70
CA LYS A 212 13.99 14.38 -11.53
C LYS A 212 15.29 13.91 -10.88
N ARG A 213 15.40 13.94 -9.56
CA ARG A 213 16.62 13.51 -8.84
C ARG A 213 16.64 12.02 -8.55
N GLU A 214 15.49 11.48 -8.12
CA GLU A 214 15.41 10.14 -7.53
C GLU A 214 14.99 9.07 -8.53
N THR A 215 14.47 9.48 -9.71
CA THR A 215 14.06 8.51 -10.73
C THR A 215 14.76 8.77 -12.06
N SER A 216 14.84 7.73 -12.90
CA SER A 216 15.22 7.84 -14.30
C SER A 216 13.97 7.85 -15.20
N ARG A 217 14.18 8.07 -16.49
CA ARG A 217 13.14 7.80 -17.50
C ARG A 217 13.18 6.32 -17.85
N PRO A 218 12.03 5.66 -18.06
CA PRO A 218 12.01 4.29 -18.58
C PRO A 218 12.66 4.27 -19.97
N LEU A 219 13.35 3.18 -20.28
CA LEU A 219 13.99 2.96 -21.59
C LEU A 219 12.97 2.59 -22.68
N PHE A 220 11.70 2.51 -22.33
CA PHE A 220 10.60 2.14 -23.20
C PHE A 220 9.47 3.19 -23.15
N ALA A 221 8.58 3.17 -24.13
CA ALA A 221 7.32 3.87 -24.07
C ALA A 221 6.31 3.04 -23.26
N PRO A 222 5.81 3.52 -22.11
CA PRO A 222 4.83 2.77 -21.31
C PRO A 222 3.51 2.62 -22.08
N HIS A 223 2.90 1.43 -22.01
CA HIS A 223 1.55 1.22 -22.52
C HIS A 223 0.51 1.80 -21.57
N PHE A 224 0.75 1.70 -20.28
CA PHE A 224 -0.10 2.27 -19.22
C PHE A 224 0.65 2.42 -17.89
N LEU A 225 0.07 3.25 -17.03
CA LEU A 225 0.42 3.39 -15.63
C LEU A 225 -0.57 2.60 -14.79
N VAL A 226 -0.07 1.78 -13.87
CA VAL A 226 -0.88 1.15 -12.83
C VAL A 226 -0.69 1.90 -11.52
N GLY A 227 -1.78 2.50 -11.04
CA GLY A 227 -1.79 3.18 -9.76
C GLY A 227 -2.18 2.23 -8.63
N SER A 228 -1.44 2.25 -7.53
CA SER A 228 -1.70 1.53 -6.29
C SER A 228 -1.72 2.49 -5.10
N GLY A 229 -2.22 2.02 -3.97
CA GLY A 229 -2.33 2.82 -2.76
C GLY A 229 -3.58 3.67 -2.65
N GLY A 230 -3.81 4.22 -1.44
CA GLY A 230 -5.04 4.95 -1.11
C GLY A 230 -5.30 6.20 -1.95
N THR A 231 -4.25 6.85 -2.45
CA THR A 231 -4.37 8.04 -3.31
C THR A 231 -5.00 7.70 -4.65
N PHE A 232 -4.57 6.61 -5.30
CA PHE A 232 -5.15 6.18 -6.58
C PHE A 232 -6.55 5.62 -6.42
N THR A 233 -6.83 4.87 -5.33
CA THR A 233 -8.20 4.41 -5.03
C THR A 233 -9.16 5.57 -4.87
N THR A 234 -8.78 6.58 -4.10
CA THR A 234 -9.61 7.80 -3.92
C THR A 234 -9.81 8.54 -5.24
N LEU A 235 -8.76 8.66 -6.07
CA LEU A 235 -8.88 9.28 -7.40
C LEU A 235 -9.87 8.50 -8.28
N ALA A 236 -9.78 7.18 -8.31
CA ALA A 236 -10.70 6.34 -9.06
C ALA A 236 -12.14 6.50 -8.56
N GLU A 237 -12.38 6.47 -7.25
CA GLU A 237 -13.69 6.68 -6.64
C GLU A 237 -14.29 8.05 -7.01
N LEU A 238 -13.48 9.11 -6.99
CA LEU A 238 -13.94 10.44 -7.41
C LEU A 238 -14.34 10.49 -8.89
N VAL A 239 -13.56 9.84 -9.76
CA VAL A 239 -13.89 9.76 -11.20
C VAL A 239 -15.16 8.93 -11.41
N MET A 240 -15.30 7.79 -10.74
CA MET A 240 -16.49 6.93 -10.79
C MET A 240 -17.73 7.69 -10.31
N ALA A 241 -17.63 8.41 -9.18
CA ALA A 241 -18.71 9.23 -8.67
C ALA A 241 -19.14 10.32 -9.68
N SER A 242 -18.17 10.98 -10.33
CA SER A 242 -18.44 11.99 -11.35
C SER A 242 -19.17 11.43 -12.59
N LYS A 243 -18.89 10.16 -12.92
CA LYS A 243 -19.52 9.43 -14.04
C LYS A 243 -20.79 8.66 -13.63
N LYS A 244 -21.14 8.64 -12.34
CA LYS A 244 -22.26 7.85 -11.78
C LYS A 244 -22.10 6.33 -11.98
N GLU A 245 -20.88 5.84 -11.90
CA GLU A 245 -20.50 4.43 -12.08
C GLU A 245 -20.32 3.74 -10.71
N ALA A 246 -21.33 3.79 -9.84
CA ALA A 246 -21.24 3.31 -8.45
C ALA A 246 -21.10 1.78 -8.31
N ASP A 247 -21.51 1.00 -9.32
CA ASP A 247 -21.56 -0.46 -9.25
C ASP A 247 -20.30 -1.15 -9.81
N ILE A 248 -19.31 -0.38 -10.25
CA ILE A 248 -18.07 -0.92 -10.83
C ILE A 248 -17.02 -1.06 -9.71
N PRO A 249 -16.29 -2.20 -9.62
CA PRO A 249 -15.18 -2.33 -8.68
C PRO A 249 -14.08 -1.31 -8.95
N VAL A 250 -13.53 -0.71 -7.89
CA VAL A 250 -12.38 0.22 -7.99
C VAL A 250 -11.13 -0.51 -8.49
N ALA A 251 -10.95 -1.78 -8.08
CA ALA A 251 -9.84 -2.59 -8.54
C ALA A 251 -9.91 -2.84 -10.05
N GLY A 252 -8.87 -2.41 -10.76
CA GLY A 252 -8.78 -2.51 -12.22
C GLY A 252 -9.57 -1.43 -12.99
N TYR A 253 -10.13 -0.43 -12.30
CA TYR A 253 -10.80 0.69 -12.94
C TYR A 253 -9.81 1.48 -13.82
N LYS A 254 -10.23 1.83 -15.04
CA LYS A 254 -9.39 2.52 -16.02
C LYS A 254 -9.77 3.99 -16.11
N VAL A 255 -8.80 4.84 -15.82
CA VAL A 255 -8.93 6.30 -16.02
C VAL A 255 -8.14 6.67 -17.27
N SER A 256 -8.81 7.26 -18.27
CA SER A 256 -8.13 7.81 -19.43
C SER A 256 -7.63 9.21 -19.13
N HIS A 257 -6.46 9.56 -19.64
CA HIS A 257 -6.04 10.95 -19.75
C HIS A 257 -6.92 11.61 -20.83
N ALA A 258 -7.71 12.62 -20.44
CA ALA A 258 -8.52 13.42 -21.37
C ALA A 258 -7.66 14.41 -22.12
#